data_98343ab28ce4633092f28e28ddcabbae
#
_entry.id   98343ab28ce4633092f28e28ddcabbae
#
_cell.length_a   1.000
_cell.length_b   1.000
_cell.length_c   1.000
_cell.angle_alpha   90.00
_cell.angle_beta   90.00
_cell.angle_gamma   90.00
#
_symmetry.space_group_name_H-M   'P 1'
#
loop_
_entity.id
_entity.type
_entity.pdbx_description
1 polymer ?
#
loop_
_entity_poly.entity_id
_entity_poly.type
_entity_poly.pdbx_seq_one_letter_code
_entity_poly.pdbx_strand_id
1 'polypeptide(L)'
;MKNRYSIWRLMSLGAALMTAPWLQAQDVLVTLEAEKGIITLPAKVKPVDGSTVEGISGGKYVGDNDPGSSIVFNDVEVPEAGTYEFKTYYMSMQNRSIAVKVNNYSEYISTVSNTTPGWDVPPTNEMSTYIYMDKGKNTIKITPMGSGGPNMDKFEIITTDVELPKPGEFPIVLEAETAKPTLIICRTVIGRQIYRRLRLSR
;
A
#
# COMPACT_ATOMS: atom_id res chain seq x y z
N MET A 1 33.76 65.07 40.38
CA MET A 1 33.39 63.66 40.60
C MET A 1 32.11 63.36 39.83
N LYS A 2 32.17 62.65 38.72
CA LYS A 2 31.02 62.27 37.90
C LYS A 2 31.07 60.75 37.66
N ASN A 3 30.22 60.02 38.36
CA ASN A 3 30.01 58.59 38.15
C ASN A 3 29.23 58.36 36.86
N ARG A 4 29.79 57.60 35.94
CA ARG A 4 29.09 57.14 34.71
C ARG A 4 28.86 55.63 34.90
N TYR A 5 27.61 55.26 35.12
CA TYR A 5 27.18 53.88 35.03
C TYR A 5 26.86 53.52 33.59
N SER A 6 27.65 52.63 33.01
CA SER A 6 27.43 52.04 31.71
C SER A 6 26.48 50.83 31.87
N ILE A 7 25.27 50.93 31.27
CA ILE A 7 24.31 49.85 31.27
C ILE A 7 24.56 49.02 30.01
N TRP A 8 25.11 47.86 30.21
CA TRP A 8 25.25 46.84 29.18
C TRP A 8 23.87 46.17 28.97
N ARG A 9 23.22 46.42 27.82
CA ARG A 9 22.03 45.69 27.38
C ARG A 9 22.53 44.34 26.83
N LEU A 10 22.25 43.27 27.55
CA LEU A 10 22.33 41.91 27.01
C LEU A 10 21.18 41.73 26.01
N MET A 11 21.49 41.70 24.72
CA MET A 11 20.58 41.18 23.71
C MET A 11 20.67 39.66 23.71
N SER A 12 19.68 38.99 24.29
CA SER A 12 19.50 37.56 24.13
C SER A 12 18.98 37.27 22.72
N LEU A 13 19.89 36.80 21.87
CA LEU A 13 19.55 36.25 20.56
C LEU A 13 18.88 34.89 20.79
N GLY A 14 17.55 34.85 20.75
CA GLY A 14 16.78 33.63 20.73
C GLY A 14 16.97 32.93 19.39
N ALA A 15 17.81 31.90 19.33
CA ALA A 15 17.88 31.01 18.20
C ALA A 15 16.58 30.18 18.16
N ALA A 16 15.65 30.54 17.30
CA ALA A 16 14.52 29.69 16.95
C ALA A 16 15.09 28.51 16.14
N LEU A 17 15.22 27.37 16.80
CA LEU A 17 15.44 26.09 16.12
C LEU A 17 14.20 25.78 15.29
N MET A 18 14.23 26.15 14.02
CA MET A 18 13.28 25.63 13.03
C MET A 18 13.58 24.12 12.86
N THR A 19 12.81 23.28 13.52
CA THR A 19 12.74 21.87 13.20
C THR A 19 12.10 21.74 11.83
N ALA A 20 12.92 21.66 10.77
CA ALA A 20 12.43 21.26 9.46
C ALA A 20 11.74 19.90 9.62
N PRO A 21 10.52 19.71 9.09
CA PRO A 21 9.96 18.38 9.02
C PRO A 21 10.93 17.53 8.20
N TRP A 22 11.48 16.50 8.81
CA TRP A 22 12.30 15.51 8.13
C TRP A 22 11.36 14.84 7.12
N LEU A 23 11.54 15.16 5.85
CA LEU A 23 10.95 14.36 4.78
C LEU A 23 11.62 12.99 4.90
N GLN A 24 10.96 12.03 5.55
CA GLN A 24 11.43 10.66 5.54
C GLN A 24 11.34 10.18 4.10
N ALA A 25 12.50 9.87 3.53
CA ALA A 25 12.52 9.16 2.26
C ALA A 25 11.77 7.84 2.46
N GLN A 26 10.85 7.54 1.55
CA GLN A 26 10.16 6.25 1.56
C GLN A 26 11.18 5.16 1.23
N ASP A 27 11.46 4.28 2.19
CA ASP A 27 12.42 3.21 2.02
C ASP A 27 11.73 1.93 1.54
N VAL A 28 12.26 1.34 0.48
CA VAL A 28 11.87 0.00 0.04
C VAL A 28 12.41 -1.01 1.05
N LEU A 29 11.54 -1.67 1.80
CA LEU A 29 11.92 -2.67 2.80
C LEU A 29 12.07 -4.06 2.19
N VAL A 30 11.18 -4.41 1.28
CA VAL A 30 11.13 -5.75 0.67
C VAL A 30 10.79 -5.63 -0.80
N THR A 31 11.53 -6.35 -1.64
CA THR A 31 11.20 -6.59 -3.05
C THR A 31 10.83 -8.05 -3.24
N LEU A 32 9.69 -8.30 -3.87
CA LEU A 32 9.15 -9.63 -4.15
C LEU A 32 9.03 -9.79 -5.67
N GLU A 33 9.89 -10.62 -6.25
CA GLU A 33 9.79 -10.99 -7.67
C GLU A 33 8.57 -11.87 -7.89
N ALA A 34 7.69 -11.52 -8.82
CA ALA A 34 6.40 -12.21 -9.00
C ALA A 34 6.58 -13.71 -9.28
N GLU A 35 7.59 -14.07 -10.07
CA GLU A 35 7.89 -15.45 -10.44
C GLU A 35 8.46 -16.31 -9.28
N LYS A 36 8.81 -15.69 -8.15
CA LYS A 36 9.27 -16.40 -6.94
C LYS A 36 8.14 -16.76 -5.99
N GLY A 37 6.95 -16.21 -6.21
CA GLY A 37 5.76 -16.58 -5.43
C GLY A 37 5.26 -17.97 -5.76
N ILE A 38 4.39 -18.49 -4.89
CA ILE A 38 3.64 -19.73 -5.14
C ILE A 38 2.49 -19.36 -6.09
N ILE A 39 2.58 -19.83 -7.32
CA ILE A 39 1.67 -19.46 -8.40
C ILE A 39 0.63 -20.56 -8.60
N THR A 40 -0.66 -20.16 -8.61
CA THR A 40 -1.79 -21.05 -8.92
C THR A 40 -2.25 -20.83 -10.35
N LEU A 41 -2.47 -21.90 -11.08
CA LEU A 41 -3.00 -21.87 -12.45
C LEU A 41 -4.37 -21.14 -12.51
N PRO A 42 -4.68 -20.49 -13.65
CA PRO A 42 -3.94 -20.53 -14.93
C PRO A 42 -2.72 -19.61 -15.02
N ALA A 43 -2.45 -18.74 -14.03
CA ALA A 43 -1.23 -17.91 -14.02
C ALA A 43 0.03 -18.76 -14.12
N LYS A 44 1.04 -18.24 -14.80
CA LYS A 44 2.33 -18.91 -14.98
C LYS A 44 3.48 -17.95 -15.19
N VAL A 45 4.68 -18.42 -14.89
CA VAL A 45 5.92 -17.67 -15.17
C VAL A 45 6.15 -17.58 -16.67
N LYS A 46 6.53 -16.41 -17.13
CA LYS A 46 6.87 -16.11 -18.53
C LYS A 46 8.26 -15.45 -18.60
N PRO A 47 9.01 -15.65 -19.70
CA PRO A 47 8.71 -16.57 -20.81
C PRO A 47 8.72 -18.03 -20.38
N VAL A 48 7.87 -18.84 -20.98
CA VAL A 48 7.73 -20.28 -20.67
C VAL A 48 8.89 -21.13 -21.16
N ASP A 49 9.65 -20.66 -22.15
CA ASP A 49 10.83 -21.30 -22.72
C ASP A 49 12.09 -21.13 -21.87
N GLY A 50 11.98 -20.41 -20.75
CA GLY A 50 13.09 -20.15 -19.83
C GLY A 50 14.01 -19.00 -20.24
N SER A 51 13.76 -18.32 -21.36
CA SER A 51 14.48 -17.11 -21.76
C SER A 51 14.23 -15.97 -20.77
N THR A 52 14.90 -14.84 -20.97
CA THR A 52 14.72 -13.62 -20.19
C THR A 52 14.21 -12.48 -21.06
N VAL A 53 13.47 -11.54 -20.45
CA VAL A 53 12.98 -10.32 -21.11
C VAL A 53 13.77 -9.13 -20.58
N GLU A 54 14.40 -8.39 -21.48
CA GLU A 54 15.10 -7.16 -21.13
C GLU A 54 14.13 -6.11 -20.59
N GLY A 55 14.50 -5.40 -19.53
CA GLY A 55 13.67 -4.36 -18.90
C GLY A 55 12.63 -4.90 -17.89
N ILE A 56 12.64 -6.21 -17.64
CA ILE A 56 11.86 -6.89 -16.61
C ILE A 56 12.80 -7.27 -15.45
N SER A 57 12.35 -7.08 -14.21
CA SER A 57 13.10 -7.49 -13.01
C SER A 57 13.35 -9.00 -13.04
N GLY A 58 14.58 -9.44 -12.77
CA GLY A 58 14.93 -10.86 -12.90
C GLY A 58 14.73 -11.45 -14.32
N GLY A 59 14.30 -10.67 -15.30
CA GLY A 59 14.04 -11.10 -16.66
C GLY A 59 12.79 -11.97 -16.84
N LYS A 60 11.94 -12.08 -15.81
CA LYS A 60 10.74 -12.92 -15.80
C LYS A 60 9.56 -12.19 -15.16
N TYR A 61 8.35 -12.61 -15.50
CA TYR A 61 7.12 -12.06 -14.94
C TYR A 61 6.05 -13.16 -14.83
N VAL A 62 4.96 -12.87 -14.13
CA VAL A 62 3.78 -13.76 -14.06
C VAL A 62 2.71 -13.20 -14.98
N GLY A 63 2.31 -14.01 -15.95
CA GLY A 63 1.24 -13.70 -16.90
C GLY A 63 0.10 -14.72 -16.83
N ASP A 64 -0.86 -14.56 -17.74
CA ASP A 64 -2.08 -15.39 -17.79
C ASP A 64 -2.85 -15.36 -16.45
N ASN A 65 -2.91 -14.18 -15.85
CA ASN A 65 -3.55 -13.95 -14.55
C ASN A 65 -5.08 -13.91 -14.70
N ASP A 66 -5.67 -15.01 -15.13
CA ASP A 66 -7.11 -15.16 -15.30
C ASP A 66 -7.81 -15.47 -13.97
N PRO A 67 -9.15 -15.36 -13.90
CA PRO A 67 -9.90 -15.67 -12.69
C PRO A 67 -9.59 -17.08 -12.15
N GLY A 68 -9.39 -17.16 -10.84
CA GLY A 68 -9.00 -18.40 -10.15
C GLY A 68 -7.50 -18.54 -9.90
N SER A 69 -6.66 -17.75 -10.58
CA SER A 69 -5.23 -17.73 -10.30
C SER A 69 -4.88 -16.94 -9.03
N SER A 70 -3.69 -17.15 -8.51
CA SER A 70 -3.13 -16.35 -7.43
C SER A 70 -1.60 -16.44 -7.39
N ILE A 71 -0.97 -15.44 -6.78
CA ILE A 71 0.43 -15.46 -6.37
C ILE A 71 0.45 -15.32 -4.86
N VAL A 72 1.17 -16.21 -4.17
CA VAL A 72 1.28 -16.18 -2.71
C VAL A 72 2.74 -16.11 -2.30
N PHE A 73 3.05 -15.17 -1.43
CA PHE A 73 4.33 -15.05 -0.74
C PHE A 73 4.12 -15.34 0.74
N ASN A 74 4.83 -16.33 1.24
CA ASN A 74 4.87 -16.64 2.67
C ASN A 74 6.11 -16.00 3.30
N ASP A 75 6.06 -15.83 4.62
CA ASP A 75 7.20 -15.36 5.43
C ASP A 75 7.75 -13.99 4.99
N VAL A 76 6.88 -13.11 4.48
CA VAL A 76 7.26 -11.72 4.18
C VAL A 76 7.43 -10.97 5.49
N GLU A 77 8.65 -10.57 5.80
CA GLU A 77 8.99 -10.02 7.11
C GLU A 77 9.09 -8.49 7.07
N VAL A 78 8.41 -7.83 8.03
CA VAL A 78 8.54 -6.39 8.28
C VAL A 78 8.94 -6.14 9.73
N PRO A 79 9.73 -5.07 10.00
CA PRO A 79 10.30 -4.82 11.32
C PRO A 79 9.28 -4.38 12.35
N GLU A 80 8.21 -3.69 11.94
CA GLU A 80 7.18 -3.17 12.82
C GLU A 80 5.79 -3.43 12.24
N ALA A 81 4.78 -3.52 13.11
CA ALA A 81 3.39 -3.56 12.69
C ALA A 81 2.93 -2.17 12.25
N GLY A 82 2.21 -2.09 11.13
CA GLY A 82 1.74 -0.80 10.62
C GLY A 82 1.29 -0.85 9.17
N THR A 83 1.09 0.34 8.62
CA THR A 83 0.73 0.54 7.23
C THR A 83 1.98 0.61 6.37
N TYR A 84 1.89 -0.02 5.21
CA TYR A 84 2.92 0.00 4.18
C TYR A 84 2.29 0.29 2.82
N GLU A 85 3.02 0.98 1.95
CA GLU A 85 2.66 1.06 0.54
C GLU A 85 3.05 -0.26 -0.13
N PHE A 86 2.10 -0.89 -0.80
CA PHE A 86 2.31 -2.07 -1.64
C PHE A 86 2.29 -1.62 -3.10
N LYS A 87 3.46 -1.55 -3.70
CA LYS A 87 3.64 -1.14 -5.08
C LYS A 87 3.76 -2.36 -5.97
N THR A 88 3.00 -2.39 -7.06
CA THR A 88 3.02 -3.45 -8.06
C THR A 88 3.55 -2.93 -9.38
N TYR A 89 4.58 -3.57 -9.92
CA TYR A 89 5.10 -3.31 -11.25
C TYR A 89 4.44 -4.27 -12.23
N TYR A 90 3.86 -3.71 -13.29
CA TYR A 90 2.99 -4.50 -14.17
C TYR A 90 3.08 -4.09 -15.63
N MET A 91 2.60 -4.99 -16.50
CA MET A 91 2.29 -4.73 -17.91
C MET A 91 0.81 -5.06 -18.17
N SER A 92 0.07 -4.15 -18.78
CA SER A 92 -1.34 -4.35 -19.07
C SER A 92 -1.83 -3.40 -20.16
N MET A 93 -2.45 -3.94 -21.18
CA MET A 93 -3.12 -3.14 -22.22
C MET A 93 -4.51 -2.65 -21.81
N GLN A 94 -5.01 -3.05 -20.65
CA GLN A 94 -6.36 -2.75 -20.16
C GLN A 94 -6.32 -2.34 -18.69
N ASN A 95 -7.33 -1.59 -18.28
CA ASN A 95 -7.55 -1.31 -16.86
C ASN A 95 -7.99 -2.60 -16.16
N ARG A 96 -7.13 -3.12 -15.31
CA ARG A 96 -7.35 -4.35 -14.56
C ARG A 96 -7.05 -4.10 -13.08
N SER A 97 -7.66 -4.90 -12.23
CA SER A 97 -7.49 -4.78 -10.79
C SER A 97 -6.98 -6.07 -10.19
N ILE A 98 -6.25 -5.94 -9.10
CA ILE A 98 -5.86 -7.05 -8.24
C ILE A 98 -6.38 -6.81 -6.84
N ALA A 99 -6.68 -7.88 -6.13
CA ALA A 99 -6.90 -7.88 -4.70
C ALA A 99 -5.63 -8.38 -4.00
N VAL A 100 -5.18 -7.63 -3.01
CA VAL A 100 -4.03 -7.96 -2.16
C VAL A 100 -4.57 -8.30 -0.78
N LYS A 101 -4.34 -9.51 -0.32
CA LYS A 101 -4.74 -9.99 1.00
C LYS A 101 -3.50 -10.25 1.85
N VAL A 102 -3.46 -9.65 3.03
CA VAL A 102 -2.40 -9.87 4.02
C VAL A 102 -2.97 -10.72 5.14
N ASN A 103 -2.33 -11.84 5.44
CA ASN A 103 -2.75 -12.78 6.48
C ASN A 103 -4.25 -13.14 6.33
N ASN A 104 -5.02 -12.99 7.41
CA ASN A 104 -6.48 -13.19 7.43
C ASN A 104 -7.26 -11.88 7.36
N TYR A 105 -6.61 -10.77 7.01
CA TYR A 105 -7.25 -9.46 6.91
C TYR A 105 -8.14 -9.33 5.67
N SER A 106 -8.87 -8.24 5.62
CA SER A 106 -9.66 -7.89 4.44
C SER A 106 -8.75 -7.61 3.24
N GLU A 107 -9.28 -7.79 2.05
CA GLU A 107 -8.54 -7.52 0.82
C GLU A 107 -8.41 -6.02 0.54
N TYR A 108 -7.28 -5.61 0.03
CA TYR A 108 -7.00 -4.28 -0.49
C TYR A 108 -7.02 -4.33 -2.01
N ILE A 109 -7.58 -3.31 -2.66
CA ILE A 109 -7.72 -3.29 -4.11
C ILE A 109 -6.70 -2.33 -4.70
N SER A 110 -5.98 -2.79 -5.72
CA SER A 110 -5.12 -1.98 -6.56
C SER A 110 -5.57 -2.09 -8.02
N THR A 111 -5.64 -0.96 -8.69
CA THR A 111 -6.17 -0.88 -10.07
C THR A 111 -5.16 -0.21 -10.98
N VAL A 112 -4.95 -0.80 -12.14
CA VAL A 112 -4.18 -0.23 -13.25
C VAL A 112 -4.76 1.13 -13.63
N SER A 113 -3.96 2.17 -13.54
CA SER A 113 -4.32 3.54 -13.91
C SER A 113 -3.80 3.91 -15.32
N ASN A 114 -2.65 3.36 -15.69
CA ASN A 114 -1.99 3.60 -16.95
C ASN A 114 -1.72 2.27 -17.66
N THR A 115 -2.14 2.15 -18.92
CA THR A 115 -1.87 0.96 -19.71
C THR A 115 -0.46 0.98 -20.30
N THR A 116 0.12 -0.21 -20.52
CA THR A 116 1.35 -0.38 -21.27
C THR A 116 1.05 -0.63 -22.76
N PRO A 117 2.03 -0.46 -23.66
CA PRO A 117 1.82 -0.71 -25.10
C PRO A 117 1.47 -2.17 -25.45
N GLY A 118 1.82 -3.11 -24.58
CA GLY A 118 1.57 -4.54 -24.75
C GLY A 118 1.43 -5.25 -23.44
N TRP A 119 1.02 -6.54 -23.48
CA TRP A 119 0.92 -7.39 -22.29
C TRP A 119 2.28 -7.86 -21.78
N ASP A 120 3.28 -7.88 -22.64
CA ASP A 120 4.63 -8.40 -22.42
C ASP A 120 5.72 -7.45 -22.94
N VAL A 121 5.39 -6.18 -23.05
CA VAL A 121 6.28 -5.13 -23.58
C VAL A 121 6.75 -4.24 -22.42
N PRO A 122 8.00 -4.35 -21.99
CA PRO A 122 8.57 -3.42 -21.00
C PRO A 122 8.77 -2.00 -21.63
N PRO A 123 8.90 -0.95 -20.81
CA PRO A 123 8.99 -1.00 -19.35
C PRO A 123 7.65 -1.29 -18.69
N THR A 124 7.73 -1.77 -17.45
CA THR A 124 6.58 -1.90 -16.58
C THR A 124 6.06 -0.54 -16.13
N ASN A 125 4.75 -0.45 -15.92
CA ASN A 125 4.14 0.64 -15.16
C ASN A 125 3.97 0.21 -13.69
N GLU A 126 3.62 1.16 -12.84
CA GLU A 126 3.40 0.91 -11.41
C GLU A 126 2.00 1.32 -10.96
N MET A 127 1.48 0.59 -9.99
CA MET A 127 0.26 0.93 -9.25
C MET A 127 0.48 0.62 -7.78
N SER A 128 -0.15 1.41 -6.90
CA SER A 128 0.01 1.26 -5.46
C SER A 128 -1.31 1.08 -4.75
N THR A 129 -1.25 0.42 -3.60
CA THR A 129 -2.29 0.42 -2.56
C THR A 129 -1.62 0.40 -1.20
N TYR A 130 -2.34 0.82 -0.16
CA TYR A 130 -1.84 0.73 1.21
C TYR A 130 -2.38 -0.53 1.87
N ILE A 131 -1.51 -1.26 2.57
CA ILE A 131 -1.82 -2.49 3.28
C ILE A 131 -1.37 -2.38 4.73
N TYR A 132 -2.07 -3.05 5.65
CA TYR A 132 -1.60 -3.24 7.02
C TYR A 132 -0.88 -4.58 7.15
N MET A 133 0.29 -4.57 7.81
CA MET A 133 1.08 -5.77 8.09
C MET A 133 1.37 -5.88 9.59
N ASP A 134 1.42 -7.10 10.10
CA ASP A 134 1.87 -7.37 11.45
C ASP A 134 3.41 -7.36 11.51
N LYS A 135 3.95 -7.04 12.69
CA LYS A 135 5.39 -7.19 12.93
C LYS A 135 5.83 -8.63 12.71
N GLY A 136 6.94 -8.80 12.02
CA GLY A 136 7.51 -10.11 11.69
C GLY A 136 6.90 -10.68 10.40
N LYS A 137 6.63 -11.98 10.40
CA LYS A 137 6.26 -12.73 9.19
C LYS A 137 4.79 -12.58 8.83
N ASN A 138 4.56 -12.29 7.56
CA ASN A 138 3.23 -12.15 6.97
C ASN A 138 3.10 -13.05 5.74
N THR A 139 1.87 -13.43 5.41
CA THR A 139 1.52 -14.03 4.13
C THR A 139 0.80 -13.00 3.28
N ILE A 140 1.28 -12.81 2.05
CA ILE A 140 0.63 -11.91 1.08
C ILE A 140 0.12 -12.76 -0.08
N LYS A 141 -1.19 -12.65 -0.36
CA LYS A 141 -1.84 -13.29 -1.50
C LYS A 141 -2.37 -12.23 -2.45
N ILE A 142 -1.97 -12.35 -3.72
CA ILE A 142 -2.44 -11.48 -4.81
C ILE A 142 -3.36 -12.31 -5.69
N THR A 143 -4.55 -11.79 -5.99
CA THR A 143 -5.53 -12.41 -6.89
C THR A 143 -6.01 -11.44 -7.94
N PRO A 144 -6.23 -11.88 -9.19
CA PRO A 144 -6.85 -11.05 -10.20
C PRO A 144 -8.30 -10.78 -9.85
N MET A 145 -8.84 -9.66 -10.34
CA MET A 145 -10.24 -9.29 -10.18
C MET A 145 -10.95 -9.22 -11.54
N GLY A 146 -12.27 -9.44 -11.52
CA GLY A 146 -13.10 -9.34 -12.74
C GLY A 146 -12.69 -10.36 -13.78
N SER A 147 -12.35 -9.90 -14.98
CA SER A 147 -11.98 -10.75 -16.12
C SER A 147 -10.51 -11.19 -16.13
N GLY A 148 -9.73 -10.80 -15.14
CA GLY A 148 -8.30 -11.14 -15.01
C GLY A 148 -7.45 -9.97 -14.53
N GLY A 149 -6.22 -10.27 -14.13
CA GLY A 149 -5.22 -9.31 -13.65
C GLY A 149 -4.25 -8.86 -14.75
N PRO A 150 -3.41 -7.85 -14.45
CA PRO A 150 -2.27 -7.49 -15.30
C PRO A 150 -1.20 -8.59 -15.27
N ASN A 151 -0.26 -8.56 -16.20
CA ASN A 151 0.99 -9.29 -16.04
C ASN A 151 1.84 -8.58 -14.99
N MET A 152 2.42 -9.32 -14.05
CA MET A 152 3.09 -8.78 -12.88
C MET A 152 4.58 -9.14 -12.89
N ASP A 153 5.42 -8.11 -12.76
CA ASP A 153 6.87 -8.21 -12.75
C ASP A 153 7.37 -8.43 -11.30
N LYS A 154 7.19 -7.43 -10.46
CA LYS A 154 7.59 -7.46 -9.05
C LYS A 154 6.66 -6.65 -8.18
N PHE A 155 6.82 -6.81 -6.88
CA PHE A 155 6.15 -6.01 -5.86
C PHE A 155 7.18 -5.42 -4.90
N GLU A 156 6.89 -4.24 -4.37
CA GLU A 156 7.71 -3.61 -3.35
C GLU A 156 6.84 -3.24 -2.15
N ILE A 157 7.38 -3.46 -0.95
CA ILE A 157 6.81 -3.02 0.32
C ILE A 157 7.64 -1.84 0.79
N ILE A 158 6.99 -0.69 0.93
CA ILE A 158 7.64 0.60 1.12
C ILE A 158 7.09 1.24 2.40
N THR A 159 7.94 1.89 3.17
CA THR A 159 7.50 2.68 4.33
C THR A 159 6.60 3.83 3.89
N THR A 160 5.64 4.21 4.74
CA THR A 160 4.70 5.30 4.43
C THR A 160 4.29 6.05 5.70
N ASP A 161 3.93 7.33 5.53
CA ASP A 161 3.31 8.14 6.58
C ASP A 161 1.78 7.96 6.65
N VAL A 162 1.21 7.17 5.75
CA VAL A 162 -0.23 6.85 5.76
C VAL A 162 -0.51 5.87 6.89
N GLU A 163 -1.51 6.17 7.71
CA GLU A 163 -1.97 5.28 8.77
C GLU A 163 -3.32 4.66 8.41
N LEU A 164 -3.37 3.35 8.33
CA LEU A 164 -4.59 2.56 8.30
C LEU A 164 -4.86 1.99 9.69
N PRO A 165 -6.13 1.96 10.14
CA PRO A 165 -6.46 1.25 11.36
C PRO A 165 -6.14 -0.23 11.19
N LYS A 166 -5.65 -0.87 12.26
CA LYS A 166 -5.44 -2.31 12.24
C LYS A 166 -6.75 -3.03 11.88
N PRO A 167 -6.74 -3.94 10.91
CA PRO A 167 -7.94 -4.66 10.52
C PRO A 167 -8.54 -5.43 11.70
N GLY A 168 -9.83 -5.23 11.94
CA GLY A 168 -10.55 -5.82 13.09
C GLY A 168 -10.55 -4.95 14.36
N GLU A 169 -9.75 -3.90 14.43
CA GLU A 169 -9.78 -2.91 15.50
C GLU A 169 -10.55 -1.66 15.08
N PHE A 170 -11.85 -1.77 14.96
CA PHE A 170 -12.71 -0.60 14.92
C PHE A 170 -13.37 -0.43 16.29
N PRO A 171 -12.93 0.50 17.14
CA PRO A 171 -13.70 0.87 18.29
C PRO A 171 -14.97 1.59 17.79
N ILE A 172 -16.05 0.87 17.62
CA ILE A 172 -17.36 1.50 17.51
C ILE A 172 -17.74 1.90 18.93
N VAL A 173 -17.28 3.06 19.37
CA VAL A 173 -17.81 3.67 20.60
C VAL A 173 -19.17 4.28 20.22
N LEU A 174 -20.24 3.57 20.49
CA LEU A 174 -21.59 4.08 20.44
C LEU A 174 -21.87 4.75 21.78
N GLU A 175 -21.53 6.02 21.94
CA GLU A 175 -21.97 6.80 23.09
C GLU A 175 -23.46 7.14 22.91
N ALA A 176 -24.30 6.49 23.71
CA ALA A 176 -25.77 6.62 23.65
C ALA A 176 -26.29 7.90 24.33
N GLU A 177 -25.43 8.75 24.90
CA GLU A 177 -25.83 9.78 25.85
C GLU A 177 -26.10 11.17 25.29
N THR A 178 -25.88 11.45 24.04
CA THR A 178 -26.26 12.76 23.48
C THR A 178 -27.40 12.62 22.48
N ALA A 179 -28.55 13.21 22.83
CA ALA A 179 -29.83 13.14 22.12
C ALA A 179 -29.85 13.74 20.70
N LYS A 180 -28.82 13.54 19.91
CA LYS A 180 -28.81 13.75 18.46
C LYS A 180 -28.10 12.59 17.80
N PRO A 181 -28.76 11.46 17.58
CA PRO A 181 -28.13 10.32 16.96
C PRO A 181 -27.81 10.63 15.50
N THR A 182 -26.57 10.99 15.24
CA THR A 182 -26.00 10.91 13.90
C THR A 182 -25.18 9.63 13.87
N LEU A 183 -25.81 8.54 13.48
CA LEU A 183 -25.10 7.27 13.29
C LEU A 183 -24.31 7.34 11.98
N ILE A 184 -23.00 7.46 12.08
CA ILE A 184 -22.10 7.30 10.93
C ILE A 184 -21.66 5.84 10.96
N ILE A 185 -22.25 5.00 10.12
CA ILE A 185 -21.75 3.64 9.92
C ILE A 185 -20.69 3.72 8.82
N CYS A 186 -19.42 3.70 9.22
CA CYS A 186 -18.33 3.41 8.30
C CYS A 186 -18.32 1.91 8.02
N ARG A 187 -18.86 1.47 6.89
CA ARG A 187 -18.55 0.15 6.35
C ARG A 187 -17.38 0.32 5.40
N THR A 188 -16.22 -0.13 5.83
CA THR A 188 -15.11 -0.32 4.91
C THR A 188 -15.46 -1.52 4.03
N VAL A 189 -16.06 -1.26 2.89
CA VAL A 189 -16.04 -2.24 1.80
C VAL A 189 -14.74 -1.99 1.06
N ILE A 190 -13.95 -3.02 0.94
CA ILE A 190 -12.66 -3.05 0.26
C ILE A 190 -12.70 -2.17 -0.99
N GLY A 191 -11.85 -1.15 -1.03
CA GLY A 191 -11.69 -0.25 -2.17
C GLY A 191 -12.68 0.91 -2.32
N ARG A 192 -13.73 1.03 -1.49
CA ARG A 192 -14.59 2.21 -1.44
C ARG A 192 -15.10 2.45 -0.02
N GLN A 193 -14.80 3.59 0.54
CA GLN A 193 -15.47 4.06 1.75
C GLN A 193 -16.89 4.51 1.37
N ILE A 194 -17.89 3.76 1.80
CA ILE A 194 -19.29 4.17 1.66
C ILE A 194 -19.74 4.74 3.00
N TYR A 195 -19.84 6.06 3.06
CA TYR A 195 -20.44 6.74 4.20
C TYR A 195 -21.97 6.71 4.04
N ARG A 196 -22.69 5.95 4.87
CA ARG A 196 -24.15 6.07 4.99
C ARG A 196 -24.48 6.92 6.20
N ARG A 197 -25.05 8.07 5.93
CA ARG A 197 -25.64 8.93 6.97
C ARG A 197 -27.08 8.47 7.17
N LEU A 198 -27.38 7.80 8.27
CA LEU A 198 -28.75 7.53 8.68
C LEU A 198 -29.23 8.69 9.55
N ARG A 199 -30.27 9.38 9.08
CA ARG A 199 -30.96 10.38 9.88
C ARG A 199 -32.17 9.68 10.53
N LEU A 200 -32.15 9.52 11.83
CA LEU A 200 -33.34 9.12 12.57
C LEU A 200 -34.22 10.38 12.72
N SER A 201 -35.40 10.37 12.09
CA SER A 201 -36.46 11.33 12.39
C SER A 201 -37.16 10.91 13.70
N ARG A 202 -37.50 11.91 14.52
CA ARG A 202 -38.34 11.73 15.71
C ARG A 202 -39.74 11.31 15.30
#